data_682595b8673d8c0697fabdfdb1afe610
#
_entry.id   682595b8673d8c0697fabdfdb1afe610
#
_cell.length_a   1.000
_cell.length_b   1.000
_cell.length_c   1.000
_cell.angle_alpha   90.00
_cell.angle_beta   90.00
_cell.angle_gamma   90.00
#
_symmetry.space_group_name_H-M   'P 1'
#
loop_
_entity.id
_entity.type
_entity.pdbx_description
1 polymer ?
#
loop_
_entity_poly.entity_id
_entity_poly.type
_entity_poly.pdbx_seq_one_letter_code
_entity_poly.pdbx_strand_id
1 'polypeptide(L)'
;MDAGVRALTAYLDETWDALLKAVAGVDEAVLHWTPGPEFNSVAILLRHLAGSARWWIGEAIGGVPSRRVRDKEFLHDRPRREDVLRAVEDARRTTRQVLAPLTMQDLEAEAAPSVTQGTPPRRPTKIWALLHYIEHLGYHRGQALLLLKLARNAPREASPH
;
A
#
# COMPACT_ATOMS: atom_id res chain seq x y z
N MET A 1 -20.18 -8.14 -10.37
CA MET A 1 -18.72 -7.90 -10.56
C MET A 1 -18.25 -8.75 -11.73
N ASP A 2 -17.62 -8.13 -12.69
CA ASP A 2 -16.97 -8.77 -13.85
C ASP A 2 -15.94 -9.82 -13.41
N ALA A 3 -15.77 -10.90 -14.17
CA ALA A 3 -14.90 -12.02 -13.79
C ALA A 3 -13.40 -11.60 -13.74
N GLY A 4 -12.96 -10.78 -14.70
CA GLY A 4 -11.59 -10.26 -14.73
C GLY A 4 -11.32 -9.31 -13.57
N VAL A 5 -12.24 -8.37 -13.32
CA VAL A 5 -12.13 -7.44 -12.19
C VAL A 5 -12.15 -8.19 -10.85
N ARG A 6 -12.97 -9.23 -10.72
CA ARG A 6 -13.00 -10.08 -9.53
C ARG A 6 -11.65 -10.77 -9.29
N ALA A 7 -11.03 -11.32 -10.35
CA ALA A 7 -9.73 -11.97 -10.23
C ALA A 7 -8.63 -10.99 -9.78
N LEU A 8 -8.59 -9.77 -10.35
CA LEU A 8 -7.65 -8.73 -9.96
C LEU A 8 -7.87 -8.26 -8.51
N THR A 9 -9.14 -8.13 -8.09
CA THR A 9 -9.49 -7.76 -6.71
C THR A 9 -9.07 -8.85 -5.72
N ALA A 10 -9.32 -10.13 -6.06
CA ALA A 10 -8.91 -11.26 -5.24
C ALA A 10 -7.38 -11.32 -5.08
N TYR A 11 -6.63 -11.11 -6.16
CA TYR A 11 -5.17 -11.08 -6.10
C TYR A 11 -4.63 -9.95 -5.20
N LEU A 12 -5.25 -8.76 -5.24
CA LEU A 12 -4.93 -7.67 -4.32
C LEU A 12 -5.20 -8.06 -2.87
N ASP A 13 -6.37 -8.64 -2.59
CA ASP A 13 -6.74 -9.06 -1.24
C ASP A 13 -5.81 -10.14 -0.71
N GLU A 14 -5.48 -11.16 -1.51
CA GLU A 14 -4.51 -12.20 -1.15
C GLU A 14 -3.12 -11.63 -0.86
N THR A 15 -2.69 -10.66 -1.65
CA THR A 15 -1.39 -9.99 -1.45
C THR A 15 -1.36 -9.20 -0.14
N TRP A 16 -2.43 -8.47 0.17
CA TRP A 16 -2.61 -7.78 1.43
C TRP A 16 -2.67 -8.74 2.62
N ASP A 17 -3.46 -9.82 2.49
CA ASP A 17 -3.63 -10.82 3.56
C ASP A 17 -2.30 -11.48 3.90
N ALA A 18 -1.47 -11.80 2.90
CA ALA A 18 -0.13 -12.34 3.11
C ALA A 18 0.76 -11.36 3.88
N LEU A 19 0.72 -10.06 3.54
CA LEU A 19 1.48 -9.03 4.26
C LEU A 19 0.95 -8.83 5.69
N LEU A 20 -0.37 -8.71 5.87
CA LEU A 20 -0.99 -8.53 7.19
C LEU A 20 -0.74 -9.73 8.10
N LYS A 21 -0.78 -10.95 7.56
CA LYS A 21 -0.40 -12.17 8.30
C LYS A 21 1.05 -12.13 8.78
N ALA A 22 1.96 -11.62 7.96
CA ALA A 22 3.37 -11.51 8.33
C ALA A 22 3.64 -10.50 9.45
N VAL A 23 2.82 -9.45 9.57
CA VAL A 23 2.91 -8.43 10.62
C VAL A 23 2.03 -8.72 11.83
N ALA A 24 1.15 -9.73 11.77
CA ALA A 24 0.32 -10.12 12.90
C ALA A 24 1.21 -10.62 14.05
N GLY A 25 0.97 -10.10 15.25
CA GLY A 25 1.74 -10.49 16.46
C GLY A 25 3.20 -10.04 16.49
N VAL A 26 3.65 -9.25 15.51
CA VAL A 26 4.99 -8.67 15.52
C VAL A 26 5.07 -7.54 16.54
N ASP A 27 6.13 -7.48 17.34
CA ASP A 27 6.33 -6.43 18.33
C ASP A 27 6.42 -5.04 17.69
N GLU A 28 5.97 -4.00 18.41
CA GLU A 28 6.01 -2.60 17.97
C GLU A 28 7.44 -2.19 17.58
N ALA A 29 8.43 -2.60 18.37
CA ALA A 29 9.85 -2.32 18.11
C ALA A 29 10.29 -2.86 16.74
N VAL A 30 9.84 -4.08 16.38
CA VAL A 30 10.16 -4.73 15.09
C VAL A 30 9.45 -4.01 13.93
N LEU A 31 8.21 -3.54 14.13
CA LEU A 31 7.49 -2.78 13.10
C LEU A 31 8.20 -1.47 12.72
N HIS A 32 8.91 -0.88 13.69
CA HIS A 32 9.64 0.38 13.51
C HIS A 32 11.13 0.19 13.27
N TRP A 33 11.61 -1.05 13.30
CA TRP A 33 13.02 -1.34 13.09
C TRP A 33 13.44 -1.06 11.64
N THR A 34 14.65 -0.51 11.48
CA THR A 34 15.31 -0.32 10.19
C THR A 34 16.80 -0.68 10.32
N PRO A 35 17.44 -1.11 9.24
CA PRO A 35 18.88 -1.37 9.24
C PRO A 35 19.73 -0.10 9.22
N GLY A 36 19.13 1.06 8.96
CA GLY A 36 19.78 2.37 8.92
C GLY A 36 18.76 3.50 8.70
N PRO A 37 19.16 4.76 8.90
CA PRO A 37 18.25 5.91 8.84
C PRO A 37 17.66 6.18 7.44
N GLU A 38 18.30 5.68 6.39
CA GLU A 38 17.84 5.81 5.00
C GLU A 38 16.73 4.81 4.63
N PHE A 39 16.43 3.84 5.51
CA PHE A 39 15.42 2.83 5.25
C PHE A 39 14.07 3.17 5.88
N ASN A 40 13.01 2.87 5.16
CA ASN A 40 11.66 2.93 5.70
C ASN A 40 11.36 1.69 6.54
N SER A 41 10.76 1.87 7.70
CA SER A 41 10.28 0.76 8.53
C SER A 41 9.05 0.09 7.92
N VAL A 42 8.70 -1.11 8.41
CA VAL A 42 7.47 -1.82 7.99
C VAL A 42 6.23 -0.97 8.24
N ALA A 43 6.14 -0.25 9.36
CA ALA A 43 5.03 0.64 9.65
C ALA A 43 4.90 1.78 8.63
N ILE A 44 6.02 2.37 8.21
CA ILE A 44 6.06 3.40 7.16
C ILE A 44 5.63 2.81 5.81
N LEU A 45 6.11 1.63 5.44
CA LEU A 45 5.71 0.96 4.20
C LEU A 45 4.22 0.66 4.16
N LEU A 46 3.62 0.18 5.25
CA LEU A 46 2.18 -0.05 5.34
C LEU A 46 1.37 1.24 5.19
N ARG A 47 1.80 2.33 5.86
CA ARG A 47 1.19 3.66 5.73
C ARG A 47 1.25 4.16 4.29
N HIS A 48 2.42 4.02 3.65
CA HIS A 48 2.63 4.39 2.26
C HIS A 48 1.75 3.58 1.30
N LEU A 49 1.67 2.27 1.47
CA LEU A 49 0.83 1.40 0.66
C LEU A 49 -0.67 1.75 0.79
N ALA A 50 -1.14 2.06 2.01
CA ALA A 50 -2.52 2.50 2.23
C ALA A 50 -2.80 3.85 1.54
N GLY A 51 -1.88 4.81 1.63
CA GLY A 51 -1.97 6.10 0.92
C GLY A 51 -1.95 5.92 -0.59
N SER A 52 -1.09 5.04 -1.07
CA SER A 52 -0.96 4.71 -2.49
C SER A 52 -2.22 4.04 -3.05
N ALA A 53 -2.85 3.10 -2.31
CA ALA A 53 -4.12 2.48 -2.70
C ALA A 53 -5.25 3.52 -2.86
N ARG A 54 -5.40 4.39 -1.86
CA ARG A 54 -6.41 5.45 -1.90
C ARG A 54 -6.23 6.38 -3.10
N TRP A 55 -4.98 6.61 -3.51
CA TRP A 55 -4.70 7.47 -4.64
C TRP A 55 -4.89 6.75 -5.98
N TRP A 56 -4.23 5.59 -6.18
CA TRP A 56 -4.28 4.88 -7.46
C TRP A 56 -5.66 4.26 -7.73
N ILE A 57 -6.26 3.64 -6.73
CA ILE A 57 -7.56 2.97 -6.91
C ILE A 57 -8.69 3.92 -6.52
N GLY A 58 -8.62 4.52 -5.34
CA GLY A 58 -9.67 5.42 -4.86
C GLY A 58 -9.88 6.61 -5.79
N GLU A 59 -8.83 7.41 -5.99
CA GLU A 59 -8.94 8.67 -6.76
C GLU A 59 -8.82 8.45 -8.26
N ALA A 60 -7.74 7.81 -8.72
CA ALA A 60 -7.47 7.71 -10.15
C ALA A 60 -8.47 6.82 -10.89
N ILE A 61 -8.91 5.71 -10.31
CA ILE A 61 -9.90 4.81 -10.92
C ILE A 61 -11.32 5.21 -10.53
N GLY A 62 -11.56 5.44 -9.23
CA GLY A 62 -12.90 5.63 -8.67
C GLY A 62 -13.36 7.07 -8.54
N GLY A 63 -12.49 8.08 -8.76
CA GLY A 63 -12.83 9.49 -8.59
C GLY A 63 -13.07 9.90 -7.13
N VAL A 64 -12.69 9.08 -6.15
CA VAL A 64 -12.85 9.37 -4.71
C VAL A 64 -11.65 10.19 -4.23
N PRO A 65 -11.82 11.46 -3.80
CA PRO A 65 -10.70 12.30 -3.40
C PRO A 65 -9.86 11.68 -2.28
N SER A 66 -8.61 11.39 -2.54
CA SER A 66 -7.69 10.78 -1.55
C SER A 66 -7.14 11.77 -0.54
N ARG A 67 -7.09 13.07 -0.89
CA ARG A 67 -6.41 14.15 -0.14
C ARG A 67 -4.99 13.75 0.27
N ARG A 68 -4.33 12.97 -0.55
CA ARG A 68 -3.02 12.39 -0.28
C ARG A 68 -1.95 13.47 -0.17
N VAL A 69 -1.16 13.42 0.88
CA VAL A 69 0.10 14.18 1.02
C VAL A 69 1.23 13.17 1.13
N ARG A 70 1.84 12.82 -0.03
CA ARG A 70 2.81 11.73 -0.15
C ARG A 70 3.97 11.83 0.84
N ASP A 71 4.53 13.03 1.03
CA ASP A 71 5.69 13.22 1.90
C ASP A 71 5.39 12.86 3.38
N LYS A 72 4.14 13.05 3.82
CA LYS A 72 3.71 12.65 5.16
C LYS A 72 3.72 11.14 5.37
N GLU A 73 3.67 10.34 4.30
CA GLU A 73 3.69 8.89 4.40
C GLU A 73 5.07 8.37 4.83
N PHE A 74 6.13 9.13 4.55
CA PHE A 74 7.52 8.75 4.80
C PHE A 74 8.14 9.42 6.04
N LEU A 75 7.33 10.08 6.85
CA LEU A 75 7.81 10.63 8.12
C LEU A 75 8.23 9.51 9.08
N HIS A 76 9.39 9.65 9.69
CA HIS A 76 9.93 8.73 10.69
C HIS A 76 9.40 9.06 12.11
N ASP A 77 8.08 9.28 12.21
CA ASP A 77 7.33 9.68 13.40
C ASP A 77 6.79 8.51 14.22
N ARG A 78 7.18 7.27 13.88
CA ARG A 78 6.76 6.03 14.55
C ARG A 78 5.23 5.94 14.72
N PRO A 79 4.47 5.88 13.61
CA PRO A 79 3.02 5.83 13.67
C PRO A 79 2.55 4.61 14.47
N ARG A 80 1.51 4.76 15.28
CA ARG A 80 0.97 3.68 16.08
C ARG A 80 0.44 2.56 15.18
N ARG A 81 0.65 1.32 15.61
CA ARG A 81 0.21 0.12 14.88
C ARG A 81 -1.27 0.20 14.50
N GLU A 82 -2.13 0.54 15.46
CA GLU A 82 -3.58 0.58 15.24
C GLU A 82 -3.96 1.60 14.17
N ASP A 83 -3.30 2.74 14.13
CA ASP A 83 -3.57 3.79 13.14
C ASP A 83 -3.14 3.35 11.73
N VAL A 84 -1.99 2.66 11.64
CA VAL A 84 -1.50 2.10 10.37
C VAL A 84 -2.42 1.00 9.88
N LEU A 85 -2.80 0.04 10.72
CA LEU A 85 -3.68 -1.05 10.34
C LEU A 85 -5.09 -0.56 9.97
N ARG A 86 -5.62 0.43 10.67
CA ARG A 86 -6.88 1.09 10.31
C ARG A 86 -6.79 1.75 8.94
N ALA A 87 -5.72 2.48 8.65
CA ALA A 87 -5.51 3.09 7.35
C ALA A 87 -5.44 2.06 6.21
N VAL A 88 -4.81 0.90 6.46
CA VAL A 88 -4.77 -0.23 5.51
C VAL A 88 -6.18 -0.78 5.28
N GLU A 89 -6.95 -1.05 6.34
CA GLU A 89 -8.30 -1.60 6.18
C GLU A 89 -9.24 -0.62 5.47
N ASP A 90 -9.14 0.67 5.76
CA ASP A 90 -9.90 1.71 5.05
C ASP A 90 -9.53 1.76 3.56
N ALA A 91 -8.25 1.63 3.22
CA ALA A 91 -7.80 1.59 1.84
C ALA A 91 -8.29 0.32 1.11
N ARG A 92 -8.26 -0.84 1.75
CA ARG A 92 -8.79 -2.10 1.21
C ARG A 92 -10.30 -2.01 0.97
N ARG A 93 -11.04 -1.47 1.93
CA ARG A 93 -12.50 -1.26 1.80
C ARG A 93 -12.80 -0.35 0.60
N THR A 94 -12.10 0.77 0.47
CA THR A 94 -12.24 1.68 -0.68
C THR A 94 -11.92 0.96 -1.99
N THR A 95 -10.84 0.17 -2.04
CA THR A 95 -10.46 -0.63 -3.20
C THR A 95 -11.60 -1.55 -3.65
N ARG A 96 -12.18 -2.32 -2.73
CA ARG A 96 -13.31 -3.22 -3.04
C ARG A 96 -14.54 -2.46 -3.51
N GLN A 97 -14.89 -1.35 -2.87
CA GLN A 97 -16.03 -0.50 -3.24
C GLN A 97 -15.88 0.09 -4.64
N VAL A 98 -14.69 0.58 -4.98
CA VAL A 98 -14.39 1.16 -6.30
C VAL A 98 -14.42 0.09 -7.40
N LEU A 99 -13.81 -1.06 -7.16
CA LEU A 99 -13.68 -2.10 -8.19
C LEU A 99 -14.97 -2.91 -8.39
N ALA A 100 -15.81 -3.06 -7.35
CA ALA A 100 -17.00 -3.91 -7.39
C ALA A 100 -17.97 -3.66 -8.55
N PRO A 101 -18.31 -2.39 -8.93
CA PRO A 101 -19.23 -2.11 -10.03
C PRO A 101 -18.58 -2.17 -11.42
N LEU A 102 -17.24 -2.21 -11.53
CA LEU A 102 -16.53 -2.07 -12.80
C LEU A 102 -16.50 -3.37 -13.59
N THR A 103 -16.39 -3.22 -14.91
CA THR A 103 -16.07 -4.25 -15.88
C THR A 103 -14.66 -4.08 -16.41
N MET A 104 -14.10 -5.09 -17.09
CA MET A 104 -12.82 -4.96 -17.78
C MET A 104 -12.86 -3.84 -18.83
N GLN A 105 -14.00 -3.65 -19.51
CA GLN A 105 -14.18 -2.56 -20.46
C GLN A 105 -14.12 -1.16 -19.78
N ASP A 106 -14.69 -1.02 -18.59
CA ASP A 106 -14.59 0.24 -17.82
C ASP A 106 -13.15 0.58 -17.45
N LEU A 107 -12.31 -0.44 -17.27
CA LEU A 107 -10.89 -0.27 -16.94
C LEU A 107 -10.03 0.19 -18.14
N GLU A 108 -10.53 0.10 -19.38
CA GLU A 108 -9.87 0.64 -20.57
C GLU A 108 -9.96 2.18 -20.65
N ALA A 109 -10.90 2.78 -19.94
CA ALA A 109 -11.05 4.24 -19.90
C ALA A 109 -9.84 4.93 -19.24
N GLU A 110 -9.64 6.19 -19.57
CA GLU A 110 -8.60 7.02 -18.93
C GLU A 110 -8.85 7.15 -17.42
N ALA A 111 -7.78 7.07 -16.65
CA ALA A 111 -7.78 7.39 -15.23
C ALA A 111 -7.92 8.91 -15.01
N ALA A 112 -8.31 9.31 -13.79
CA ALA A 112 -8.49 10.73 -13.48
C ALA A 112 -7.21 11.54 -13.70
N PRO A 113 -7.31 12.83 -14.11
CA PRO A 113 -6.16 13.68 -14.44
C PRO A 113 -5.17 13.88 -13.30
N SER A 114 -5.60 13.73 -12.05
CA SER A 114 -4.73 13.83 -10.85
C SER A 114 -3.57 12.83 -10.81
N VAL A 115 -3.62 11.79 -11.66
CA VAL A 115 -2.57 10.77 -11.77
C VAL A 115 -1.32 11.27 -12.50
N THR A 116 -1.40 12.44 -13.13
CA THR A 116 -0.34 12.95 -14.02
C THR A 116 0.75 13.73 -13.32
N GLN A 117 1.17 13.33 -12.12
CA GLN A 117 2.39 13.88 -11.51
C GLN A 117 3.62 13.24 -12.17
N GLY A 118 4.12 13.88 -13.18
CA GLY A 118 5.31 13.48 -13.93
C GLY A 118 5.35 14.12 -15.31
N THR A 119 6.52 14.35 -15.84
CA THR A 119 6.71 14.88 -17.20
C THR A 119 7.13 13.76 -18.15
N PRO A 120 6.49 13.56 -19.32
CA PRO A 120 5.27 14.22 -19.78
C PRO A 120 4.01 13.67 -19.09
N PRO A 121 2.92 14.44 -19.06
CA PRO A 121 1.66 13.95 -18.47
C PRO A 121 1.17 12.73 -19.26
N ARG A 122 1.40 11.55 -18.73
CA ARG A 122 0.74 10.35 -19.22
C ARG A 122 -0.68 10.34 -18.66
N ARG A 123 -1.65 10.10 -19.52
CA ARG A 123 -3.01 9.75 -19.11
C ARG A 123 -3.11 8.22 -19.16
N PRO A 124 -2.75 7.52 -18.08
CA PRO A 124 -2.83 6.08 -18.07
C PRO A 124 -4.30 5.65 -18.12
N THR A 125 -4.55 4.45 -18.62
CA THR A 125 -5.85 3.82 -18.46
C THR A 125 -6.03 3.37 -17.00
N LYS A 126 -7.28 3.15 -16.58
CA LYS A 126 -7.58 2.61 -15.24
C LYS A 126 -6.95 1.25 -15.01
N ILE A 127 -6.90 0.38 -16.04
CA ILE A 127 -6.22 -0.92 -15.94
C ILE A 127 -4.73 -0.74 -15.70
N TRP A 128 -4.08 0.22 -16.36
CA TRP A 128 -2.67 0.51 -16.09
C TRP A 128 -2.45 0.97 -14.65
N ALA A 129 -3.31 1.86 -14.13
CA ALA A 129 -3.24 2.34 -12.76
C ALA A 129 -3.41 1.19 -11.75
N LEU A 130 -4.34 0.26 -12.02
CA LEU A 130 -4.56 -0.92 -11.21
C LEU A 130 -3.35 -1.87 -11.21
N LEU A 131 -2.79 -2.17 -12.39
CA LEU A 131 -1.61 -3.02 -12.53
C LEU A 131 -0.38 -2.40 -11.88
N HIS A 132 -0.20 -1.08 -12.04
CA HIS A 132 0.87 -0.34 -11.36
C HIS A 132 0.74 -0.45 -9.83
N TYR A 133 -0.47 -0.34 -9.29
CA TYR A 133 -0.67 -0.52 -7.85
C TYR A 133 -0.44 -1.97 -7.39
N ILE A 134 -0.82 -2.97 -8.19
CA ILE A 134 -0.54 -4.39 -7.90
C ILE A 134 0.97 -4.63 -7.81
N GLU A 135 1.73 -4.15 -8.80
CA GLU A 135 3.21 -4.23 -8.79
C GLU A 135 3.79 -3.52 -7.56
N HIS A 136 3.34 -2.30 -7.30
CA HIS A 136 3.78 -1.48 -6.17
C HIS A 136 3.54 -2.17 -4.81
N LEU A 137 2.36 -2.77 -4.62
CA LEU A 137 2.04 -3.56 -3.44
C LEU A 137 2.96 -4.76 -3.31
N GLY A 138 3.20 -5.49 -4.41
CA GLY A 138 4.11 -6.64 -4.45
C GLY A 138 5.55 -6.26 -4.11
N TYR A 139 6.04 -5.17 -4.68
CA TYR A 139 7.38 -4.63 -4.43
C TYR A 139 7.58 -4.29 -2.94
N HIS A 140 6.70 -3.50 -2.36
CA HIS A 140 6.82 -3.10 -0.95
C HIS A 140 6.51 -4.24 0.03
N ARG A 141 5.66 -5.21 -0.36
CA ARG A 141 5.50 -6.44 0.41
C ARG A 141 6.84 -7.19 0.52
N GLY A 142 7.57 -7.32 -0.58
CA GLY A 142 8.89 -7.94 -0.57
C GLY A 142 9.86 -7.23 0.37
N GLN A 143 9.91 -5.92 0.34
CA GLN A 143 10.72 -5.10 1.25
C GLN A 143 10.31 -5.31 2.72
N ALA A 144 9.01 -5.26 3.03
CA ALA A 144 8.51 -5.45 4.39
C ALA A 144 8.87 -6.83 4.94
N LEU A 145 8.71 -7.90 4.15
CA LEU A 145 9.08 -9.26 4.55
C LEU A 145 10.58 -9.40 4.81
N LEU A 146 11.41 -8.76 3.99
CA LEU A 146 12.86 -8.72 4.19
C LEU A 146 13.22 -7.99 5.50
N LEU A 147 12.64 -6.82 5.74
CA LEU A 147 12.85 -6.05 6.97
C LEU A 147 12.45 -6.83 8.22
N LEU A 148 11.30 -7.52 8.20
CA LEU A 148 10.86 -8.38 9.30
C LEU A 148 11.84 -9.51 9.56
N LYS A 149 12.40 -10.11 8.51
CA LYS A 149 13.40 -11.18 8.63
C LYS A 149 14.71 -10.64 9.22
N LEU A 150 15.17 -9.48 8.76
CA LEU A 150 16.38 -8.85 9.27
C LEU A 150 16.23 -8.41 10.72
N ALA A 151 15.10 -7.79 11.08
CA ALA A 151 14.83 -7.35 12.45
C ALA A 151 14.85 -8.51 13.47
N ARG A 152 14.33 -9.69 13.08
CA ARG A 152 14.35 -10.89 13.94
C ARG A 152 15.77 -11.42 14.20
N ASN A 153 16.68 -11.15 13.30
CA ASN A 153 18.08 -11.62 13.38
C ASN A 153 19.05 -10.49 13.82
N ALA A 154 18.54 -9.27 14.02
CA ALA A 154 19.36 -8.16 14.50
C ALA A 154 19.79 -8.44 15.96
N PRO A 155 21.02 -8.07 16.35
CA PRO A 155 21.43 -8.11 17.75
C PRO A 155 20.43 -7.30 18.58
N ARG A 156 19.86 -7.90 19.63
CA ARG A 156 19.10 -7.13 20.61
C ARG A 156 20.07 -6.21 21.32
N GLU A 157 19.89 -4.90 21.20
CA GLU A 157 20.63 -3.95 22.03
C GLU A 157 20.42 -4.40 23.50
N ALA A 158 21.53 -4.65 24.21
CA ALA A 158 21.47 -4.95 25.62
C ALA A 158 20.77 -3.77 26.30
N SER A 159 19.65 -4.02 26.96
CA SER A 159 18.98 -2.99 27.77
C SER A 159 20.02 -2.37 28.68
N PRO A 160 20.19 -1.05 28.71
CA PRO A 160 21.05 -0.41 29.71
C PRO A 160 20.48 -0.74 31.10
N HIS A 161 21.32 -1.33 31.93
CA HIS A 161 21.05 -1.64 33.35
C HIS A 161 20.86 -0.35 34.15
#